data_12a991221d965d5ca15ef9cc9a9d1aaf
#
_entry.id   12a991221d965d5ca15ef9cc9a9d1aaf
#
_cell.length_a   1.000
_cell.length_b   1.000
_cell.length_c   1.000
_cell.angle_alpha   90.00
_cell.angle_beta   90.00
_cell.angle_gamma   90.00
#
_symmetry.space_group_name_H-M   'P 1'
#
loop_
_entity.id
_entity.type
_entity.pdbx_description
1 polymer ?
#
loop_
_entity_poly.entity_id
_entity_poly.type
_entity_poly.pdbx_seq_one_letter_code
_entity_poly.pdbx_strand_id
1 'polypeptide(L)'
;MAKNAKKILEDLLGEPMSFAMLLRAIRTRDDLTQKELADKLGVTVSHISDLENGRKFVSVERAVGFAHKLKESERYFISLALQDQVNQADLDYKVEIA
;
A
#
# COMPACT_ATOMS: atom_id res chain seq x y z
N MET A 1 10.33 17.52 -7.98
CA MET A 1 8.95 17.09 -7.79
C MET A 1 8.93 15.66 -7.24
N ALA A 2 8.18 15.43 -6.18
CA ALA A 2 8.11 14.10 -5.60
C ALA A 2 7.37 13.13 -6.53
N LYS A 3 7.87 11.90 -6.64
CA LYS A 3 7.20 10.85 -7.40
C LYS A 3 6.01 10.34 -6.61
N ASN A 4 4.93 9.95 -7.29
CA ASN A 4 3.82 9.27 -6.62
C ASN A 4 4.21 7.82 -6.29
N ALA A 5 3.40 7.15 -5.47
CA ALA A 5 3.71 5.81 -4.99
C ALA A 5 3.83 4.79 -6.13
N LYS A 6 2.93 4.86 -7.10
CA LYS A 6 2.96 3.96 -8.26
C LYS A 6 4.30 4.08 -9.01
N LYS A 7 4.73 5.32 -9.27
CA LYS A 7 5.96 5.58 -10.00
C LYS A 7 7.16 5.07 -9.22
N ILE A 8 7.18 5.23 -7.89
CA ILE A 8 8.25 4.72 -7.04
C ILE A 8 8.39 3.22 -7.19
N LEU A 9 7.29 2.46 -7.09
CA LEU A 9 7.31 1.02 -7.19
C LEU A 9 7.71 0.56 -8.59
N GLU A 10 7.21 1.20 -9.62
CA GLU A 10 7.57 0.88 -11.00
C GLU A 10 9.05 1.12 -11.25
N ASP A 11 9.61 2.22 -10.72
CA ASP A 11 11.02 2.55 -10.91
C ASP A 11 11.94 1.59 -10.15
N LEU A 12 11.53 1.13 -8.97
CA LEU A 12 12.37 0.29 -8.11
C LEU A 12 12.25 -1.19 -8.42
N LEU A 13 11.06 -1.65 -8.80
CA LEU A 13 10.73 -3.08 -8.88
C LEU A 13 10.28 -3.52 -10.26
N GLY A 14 10.09 -2.58 -11.18
CA GLY A 14 9.57 -2.87 -12.52
C GLY A 14 8.06 -3.00 -12.55
N GLU A 15 7.44 -3.50 -11.47
CA GLU A 15 5.99 -3.58 -11.34
C GLU A 15 5.59 -3.63 -9.86
N PRO A 16 4.39 -3.17 -9.53
CA PRO A 16 3.91 -3.25 -8.16
C PRO A 16 3.56 -4.69 -7.80
N MET A 17 3.94 -5.12 -6.61
CA MET A 17 3.76 -6.50 -6.18
C MET A 17 2.73 -6.64 -5.06
N SER A 18 2.71 -5.74 -4.08
CA SER A 18 1.80 -5.88 -2.95
C SER A 18 1.55 -4.55 -2.25
N PHE A 19 0.46 -4.51 -1.48
CA PHE A 19 0.15 -3.34 -0.64
C PHE A 19 1.22 -3.15 0.44
N ALA A 20 1.77 -4.24 0.97
CA ALA A 20 2.86 -4.19 1.95
C ALA A 20 4.06 -3.41 1.41
N MET A 21 4.45 -3.70 0.19
CA MET A 21 5.57 -3.01 -0.46
C MET A 21 5.26 -1.55 -0.74
N LEU A 22 4.01 -1.27 -1.11
CA LEU A 22 3.55 0.10 -1.34
C LEU A 22 3.69 0.94 -0.06
N LEU A 23 3.19 0.44 1.07
CA LEU A 23 3.28 1.18 2.33
C LEU A 23 4.73 1.42 2.74
N ARG A 24 5.56 0.40 2.63
CA ARG A 24 6.99 0.53 2.97
C ARG A 24 7.69 1.54 2.06
N ALA A 25 7.37 1.53 0.77
CA ALA A 25 7.96 2.47 -0.19
C ALA A 25 7.57 3.92 0.14
N ILE A 26 6.29 4.16 0.46
CA ILE A 26 5.83 5.49 0.84
C ILE A 26 6.51 5.94 2.13
N ARG A 27 6.55 5.06 3.13
CA ARG A 27 7.17 5.38 4.41
C ARG A 27 8.64 5.77 4.24
N THR A 28 9.36 4.99 3.44
CA THR A 28 10.77 5.24 3.16
C THR A 28 10.97 6.54 2.38
N ARG A 29 10.13 6.78 1.36
CA ARG A 29 10.19 8.02 0.58
C ARG A 29 10.00 9.25 1.45
N ASP A 30 9.04 9.19 2.38
CA ASP A 30 8.69 10.31 3.25
C ASP A 30 9.51 10.35 4.53
N ASP A 31 10.48 9.46 4.66
CA ASP A 31 11.38 9.38 5.82
C ASP A 31 10.62 9.26 7.14
N LEU A 32 9.62 8.40 7.15
CA LEU A 32 8.79 8.16 8.34
C LEU A 32 9.19 6.87 9.04
N THR A 33 9.09 6.88 10.38
CA THR A 33 9.14 5.64 11.15
C THR A 33 7.79 4.94 11.04
N GLN A 34 7.74 3.65 11.43
CA GLN A 34 6.46 2.93 11.48
C GLN A 34 5.48 3.61 12.42
N LYS A 35 5.96 4.15 13.54
CA LYS A 35 5.11 4.87 14.50
C LYS A 35 4.53 6.14 13.87
N GLU A 36 5.37 6.89 13.18
CA GLU A 36 4.90 8.12 12.52
C GLU A 36 3.87 7.82 11.44
N LEU A 37 4.08 6.77 10.67
CA LEU A 37 3.09 6.35 9.68
C LEU A 37 1.80 5.88 10.35
N ALA A 38 1.90 5.11 11.44
CA ALA A 38 0.75 4.66 12.22
C ALA A 38 -0.07 5.85 12.72
N ASP A 39 0.60 6.84 13.30
CA ASP A 39 -0.05 8.06 13.80
C ASP A 39 -0.77 8.80 12.65
N LYS A 40 -0.10 8.90 11.50
CA LYS A 40 -0.67 9.58 10.34
C LYS A 40 -1.91 8.88 9.80
N LEU A 41 -1.93 7.55 9.86
CA LEU A 41 -3.04 6.75 9.35
C LEU A 41 -4.11 6.45 10.41
N GLY A 42 -3.86 6.78 11.69
CA GLY A 42 -4.80 6.54 12.76
C GLY A 42 -4.91 5.07 13.16
N VAL A 43 -3.82 4.33 13.04
CA VAL A 43 -3.77 2.91 13.42
C VAL A 43 -2.61 2.67 14.38
N THR A 44 -2.49 1.45 14.91
CA THR A 44 -1.40 1.12 15.82
C THR A 44 -0.12 0.81 15.03
N VAL A 45 1.03 0.94 15.69
CA VAL A 45 2.31 0.59 15.08
C VAL A 45 2.37 -0.91 14.77
N SER A 46 1.75 -1.75 15.61
CA SER A 46 1.65 -3.19 15.35
C SER A 46 0.88 -3.47 14.06
N HIS A 47 -0.18 -2.71 13.81
CA HIS A 47 -0.97 -2.85 12.60
C HIS A 47 -0.13 -2.50 11.36
N ILE A 48 0.65 -1.42 11.41
CA ILE A 48 1.56 -1.05 10.31
C ILE A 48 2.59 -2.15 10.08
N SER A 49 3.19 -2.67 11.16
CA SER A 49 4.16 -3.76 11.05
C SER A 49 3.54 -4.99 10.37
N ASP A 50 2.32 -5.36 10.78
CA ASP A 50 1.62 -6.50 10.19
C ASP A 50 1.34 -6.29 8.70
N LEU A 51 0.93 -5.08 8.31
CA LEU A 51 0.67 -4.75 6.92
C LEU A 51 1.96 -4.77 6.08
N GLU A 52 3.03 -4.18 6.60
CA GLU A 52 4.31 -4.12 5.88
C GLU A 52 4.98 -5.47 5.74
N ASN A 53 4.66 -6.41 6.63
CA ASN A 53 5.22 -7.77 6.58
C ASN A 53 4.25 -8.79 5.95
N GLY A 54 3.13 -8.33 5.42
CA GLY A 54 2.18 -9.21 4.74
C GLY A 54 1.40 -10.13 5.65
N ARG A 55 1.40 -9.88 6.96
CA ARG A 55 0.64 -10.69 7.92
C ARG A 55 -0.83 -10.32 7.98
N LYS A 56 -1.17 -9.10 7.55
CA LYS A 56 -2.55 -8.62 7.45
C LYS A 56 -2.74 -7.92 6.11
N PHE A 57 -3.99 -7.87 5.67
CA PHE A 57 -4.37 -7.24 4.41
C PHE A 57 -5.36 -6.12 4.69
N VAL A 58 -5.42 -5.14 3.80
CA VAL A 58 -6.36 -4.04 3.95
C VAL A 58 -7.63 -4.31 3.15
N SER A 59 -8.76 -3.88 3.69
CA SER A 59 -10.01 -3.82 2.94
C SER A 59 -9.93 -2.69 1.91
N VAL A 60 -10.82 -2.75 0.92
CA VAL A 60 -10.93 -1.67 -0.07
C VAL A 60 -11.24 -0.34 0.63
N GLU A 61 -12.15 -0.34 1.61
CA GLU A 61 -12.50 0.87 2.35
C GLU A 61 -11.31 1.46 3.09
N ARG A 62 -10.52 0.62 3.74
CA ARG A 62 -9.33 1.09 4.47
C ARG A 62 -8.26 1.59 3.51
N ALA A 63 -8.10 0.93 2.37
CA ALA A 63 -7.17 1.38 1.34
C ALA A 63 -7.51 2.78 0.84
N VAL A 64 -8.79 3.05 0.62
CA VAL A 64 -9.27 4.39 0.23
C VAL A 64 -8.94 5.42 1.31
N GLY A 65 -9.23 5.08 2.58
CA GLY A 65 -8.92 5.98 3.70
C GLY A 65 -7.43 6.28 3.80
N PHE A 66 -6.58 5.28 3.62
CA PHE A 66 -5.13 5.47 3.64
C PHE A 66 -4.67 6.34 2.48
N ALA A 67 -5.20 6.12 1.28
CA ALA A 67 -4.86 6.92 0.12
C ALA A 67 -5.17 8.40 0.35
N HIS A 68 -6.34 8.71 0.92
CA HIS A 68 -6.72 10.08 1.23
C HIS A 68 -5.77 10.71 2.25
N LYS A 69 -5.45 10.00 3.32
CA LYS A 69 -4.56 10.52 4.37
C LYS A 69 -3.14 10.73 3.88
N LEU A 70 -2.69 9.90 2.94
CA LEU A 70 -1.36 9.99 2.37
C LEU A 70 -1.31 10.85 1.10
N LYS A 71 -2.45 11.35 0.64
CA LYS A 71 -2.57 12.13 -0.60
C LYS A 71 -2.04 11.36 -1.80
N GLU A 72 -2.40 10.09 -1.86
CA GLU A 72 -1.99 9.17 -2.92
C GLU A 72 -3.19 8.76 -3.78
N SER A 73 -2.91 8.06 -4.87
CA SER A 73 -3.93 7.61 -5.81
C SER A 73 -4.84 6.57 -5.15
N GLU A 74 -6.12 6.91 -4.97
CA GLU A 74 -7.14 6.01 -4.49
C GLU A 74 -7.23 4.76 -5.37
N ARG A 75 -7.26 4.96 -6.68
CA ARG A 75 -7.35 3.88 -7.66
C ARG A 75 -6.20 2.88 -7.51
N TYR A 76 -4.99 3.38 -7.34
CA TYR A 76 -3.82 2.54 -7.21
C TYR A 76 -3.85 1.75 -5.90
N PHE A 77 -4.24 2.39 -4.80
CA PHE A 77 -4.36 1.72 -3.50
C PHE A 77 -5.41 0.61 -3.56
N ILE A 78 -6.55 0.87 -4.18
CA ILE A 78 -7.60 -0.14 -4.35
C ILE A 78 -7.09 -1.31 -5.20
N SER A 79 -6.40 -1.02 -6.29
CA SER A 79 -5.91 -2.08 -7.19
C SER A 79 -4.96 -3.03 -6.46
N LEU A 80 -4.08 -2.51 -5.60
CA LEU A 80 -3.16 -3.35 -4.85
C LEU A 80 -3.86 -4.12 -3.72
N ALA A 81 -4.84 -3.50 -3.05
CA ALA A 81 -5.62 -4.19 -2.03
C ALA A 81 -6.37 -5.39 -2.64
N LEU A 82 -6.97 -5.20 -3.80
CA LEU A 82 -7.66 -6.27 -4.51
C LEU A 82 -6.69 -7.31 -5.07
N GLN A 83 -5.54 -6.87 -5.57
CA GLN A 83 -4.51 -7.79 -6.08
C GLN A 83 -4.02 -8.73 -4.96
N ASP A 84 -3.83 -8.21 -3.75
CA ASP A 84 -3.45 -9.03 -2.61
C ASP A 84 -4.51 -10.10 -2.31
N GLN A 85 -5.80 -9.76 -2.40
CA GLN A 85 -6.88 -10.72 -2.19
C GLN A 85 -6.86 -11.82 -3.25
N VAL A 86 -6.65 -11.47 -4.51
CA VAL A 86 -6.54 -12.43 -5.60
C VAL A 86 -5.34 -13.35 -5.38
N ASN A 87 -4.20 -12.78 -5.01
CA ASN A 87 -2.97 -13.55 -4.74
C ASN A 87 -3.15 -14.46 -3.54
N GLN A 88 -3.82 -13.99 -2.49
CA GLN A 88 -4.06 -14.78 -1.29
C GLN A 88 -4.95 -15.98 -1.58
N ALA A 89 -5.86 -15.86 -2.53
CA ALA A 89 -6.73 -16.96 -2.97
C ALA A 89 -6.00 -17.92 -3.92
N ASP A 90 -4.71 -17.71 -4.15
CA ASP A 90 -3.87 -18.53 -5.02
C ASP A 90 -4.37 -18.52 -6.48
N LEU A 91 -4.91 -17.38 -6.91
CA LEU A 91 -5.39 -17.17 -8.27
C LEU A 91 -4.36 -16.35 -9.05
N ASP A 92 -4.20 -16.69 -10.33
CA ASP A 92 -3.23 -16.03 -11.19
C ASP A 92 -3.92 -15.03 -12.12
N TYR A 93 -4.42 -13.95 -11.51
CA TYR A 93 -5.06 -12.86 -12.24
C TYR A 93 -4.42 -11.53 -11.86
N LYS A 94 -4.33 -10.63 -12.82
CA LYS A 94 -3.90 -9.27 -12.58
C LYS A 94 -5.13 -8.38 -12.46
N VAL A 95 -5.23 -7.65 -11.35
CA VAL A 95 -6.33 -6.72 -11.12
C VAL A 95 -6.06 -5.41 -11.84
N GLU A 96 -7.01 -4.97 -12.64
CA GLU A 96 -6.97 -3.68 -13.30
C GLU A 96 -8.27 -2.94 -13.03
N ILE A 97 -8.17 -1.65 -12.75
CA ILE A 97 -9.34 -0.81 -12.49
C ILE A 97 -9.46 0.21 -13.62
N ALA A 98 -10.60 0.17 -14.28
CA ALA A 98 -10.88 1.04 -15.44
C ALA A 98 -10.93 2.53 -15.05
#